data_72eefff574f5425d929b81b75a17ab96
#
_entry.id   72eefff574f5425d929b81b75a17ab96
#
_cell.length_a   1.000
_cell.length_b   1.000
_cell.length_c   1.000
_cell.angle_alpha   90.00
_cell.angle_beta   90.00
_cell.angle_gamma   90.00
#
_symmetry.space_group_name_H-M   'P 1'
#
loop_
_entity.id
_entity.type
_entity.pdbx_description
1 polymer ?
#
loop_
_entity_poly.entity_id
_entity_poly.type
_entity_poly.pdbx_seq_one_letter_code
_entity_poly.pdbx_strand_id
1 'polypeptide(L)'
;MEHLNQDQNFFDILIIGGGHAGIEAAHIATQFNLRVGLLSMPEVPLASTPCNPAIGGGGKGQVVREIDALGGLMGKIADASGIQFRILNESKGFAVQSTRVQVDKDLYSQCATELIARNLLISVVRIKVDKIQKIGDNFIA
;
A
#
# COMPACT_ATOMS: atom_id res chain seq x y z
N MET A 1 7.08 36.77 -6.88
CA MET A 1 6.28 35.89 -7.75
C MET A 1 7.15 34.67 -8.00
N GLU A 2 6.98 33.66 -7.15
CA GLU A 2 7.67 32.38 -7.33
C GLU A 2 7.00 31.66 -8.50
N HIS A 3 7.78 31.36 -9.51
CA HIS A 3 7.37 30.43 -10.58
C HIS A 3 7.16 29.06 -9.94
N LEU A 4 5.94 28.74 -9.57
CA LEU A 4 5.52 27.38 -9.27
C LEU A 4 5.78 26.55 -10.52
N ASN A 5 6.71 25.63 -10.42
CA ASN A 5 7.04 24.67 -11.47
C ASN A 5 5.78 23.84 -11.74
N GLN A 6 5.04 24.19 -12.80
CA GLN A 6 3.75 23.57 -13.15
C GLN A 6 3.86 22.07 -13.42
N ASP A 7 5.08 21.56 -13.64
CA ASP A 7 5.32 20.14 -13.96
C ASP A 7 5.29 19.20 -12.74
N GLN A 8 5.38 19.73 -11.50
CA GLN A 8 5.46 18.90 -10.30
C GLN A 8 4.09 18.38 -9.80
N ASN A 9 2.99 18.92 -10.31
CA ASN A 9 1.63 18.57 -9.85
C ASN A 9 0.85 17.70 -10.85
N PHE A 10 1.49 17.17 -11.88
CA PHE A 10 0.84 16.32 -12.87
C PHE A 10 1.26 14.86 -12.66
N PHE A 11 0.28 14.01 -12.40
CA PHE A 11 0.46 12.57 -12.24
C PHE A 11 -0.33 11.84 -13.33
N ASP A 12 0.16 10.69 -13.75
CA ASP A 12 -0.58 9.81 -14.65
C ASP A 12 -1.74 9.13 -13.90
N ILE A 13 -1.54 8.87 -12.59
CA ILE A 13 -2.53 8.30 -11.69
C ILE A 13 -2.52 9.02 -10.35
N LEU A 14 -3.71 9.39 -9.84
CA LEU A 14 -3.92 9.82 -8.47
C LEU A 14 -4.57 8.68 -7.67
N ILE A 15 -3.96 8.32 -6.56
CA ILE A 15 -4.46 7.31 -5.63
C ILE A 15 -4.82 8.00 -4.32
N ILE A 16 -6.07 7.85 -3.89
CA ILE A 16 -6.58 8.45 -2.66
C ILE A 16 -6.66 7.38 -1.58
N GLY A 17 -5.80 7.53 -0.57
CA GLY A 17 -5.71 6.66 0.58
C GLY A 17 -4.42 5.86 0.63
N GLY A 18 -3.61 6.09 1.67
CA GLY A 18 -2.32 5.43 1.91
C GLY A 18 -2.42 4.11 2.67
N GLY A 19 -3.57 3.43 2.65
CA GLY A 19 -3.75 2.10 3.22
C GLY A 19 -3.13 0.99 2.34
N HIS A 20 -3.35 -0.27 2.71
CA HIS A 20 -2.77 -1.43 2.00
C HIS A 20 -3.10 -1.42 0.50
N ALA A 21 -4.37 -1.21 0.14
CA ALA A 21 -4.78 -1.17 -1.26
C ALA A 21 -4.10 -0.01 -2.02
N GLY A 22 -3.97 1.16 -1.40
CA GLY A 22 -3.34 2.33 -2.03
C GLY A 22 -1.86 2.13 -2.28
N ILE A 23 -1.10 1.57 -1.33
CA ILE A 23 0.33 1.31 -1.54
C ILE A 23 0.58 0.22 -2.59
N GLU A 24 -0.25 -0.82 -2.64
CA GLU A 24 -0.17 -1.84 -3.69
C GLU A 24 -0.49 -1.26 -5.07
N ALA A 25 -1.57 -0.46 -5.17
CA ALA A 25 -1.92 0.21 -6.41
C ALA A 25 -0.82 1.19 -6.87
N ALA A 26 -0.23 1.96 -5.94
CA ALA A 26 0.87 2.85 -6.25
C ALA A 26 2.10 2.09 -6.75
N HIS A 27 2.45 1.00 -6.06
CA HIS A 27 3.59 0.18 -6.44
C HIS A 27 3.42 -0.45 -7.82
N ILE A 28 2.27 -1.09 -8.09
CA ILE A 28 2.06 -1.75 -9.38
C ILE A 28 1.98 -0.76 -10.53
N ALA A 29 1.41 0.44 -10.33
CA ALA A 29 1.35 1.48 -11.37
C ALA A 29 2.74 1.88 -11.86
N THR A 30 3.74 1.90 -10.96
CA THR A 30 5.12 2.23 -11.35
C THR A 30 5.80 1.14 -12.20
N GLN A 31 5.33 -0.10 -12.16
CA GLN A 31 5.82 -1.16 -13.04
C GLN A 31 5.45 -0.90 -14.51
N PHE A 32 4.45 -0.06 -14.74
CA PHE A 32 4.06 0.46 -16.06
C PHE A 32 4.70 1.83 -16.37
N ASN A 33 5.71 2.23 -15.58
CA ASN A 33 6.41 3.51 -15.72
C ASN A 33 5.49 4.74 -15.59
N LEU A 34 4.42 4.64 -14.79
CA LEU A 34 3.49 5.72 -14.53
C LEU A 34 3.92 6.54 -13.30
N ARG A 35 3.76 7.86 -13.39
CA ARG A 35 3.97 8.77 -12.27
C ARG A 35 2.73 8.78 -11.38
N VAL A 36 2.91 8.50 -10.12
CA VAL A 36 1.82 8.29 -9.16
C VAL A 36 1.83 9.36 -8.08
N GLY A 37 0.70 10.04 -7.90
CA GLY A 37 0.39 10.82 -6.72
C GLY A 37 -0.37 9.96 -5.71
N LEU A 38 0.25 9.64 -4.58
CA LEU A 38 -0.39 8.93 -3.48
C LEU A 38 -0.83 9.92 -2.39
N LEU A 39 -2.12 10.22 -2.34
CA LEU A 39 -2.71 11.13 -1.39
C LEU A 39 -3.08 10.39 -0.11
N SER A 40 -2.55 10.81 1.01
CA SER A 40 -2.78 10.17 2.31
C SER A 40 -3.00 11.22 3.40
N MET A 41 -3.88 10.93 4.36
CA MET A 41 -4.11 11.82 5.50
C MET A 41 -2.81 12.05 6.28
N PRO A 42 -2.56 13.31 6.73
CA PRO A 42 -1.31 13.66 7.43
C PRO A 42 -1.07 12.83 8.69
N GLU A 43 -2.12 12.54 9.45
CA GLU A 43 -2.07 11.89 10.76
C GLU A 43 -2.00 10.36 10.68
N VAL A 44 -2.22 9.78 9.49
CA VAL A 44 -2.31 8.32 9.34
C VAL A 44 -1.05 7.79 8.68
N PRO A 45 -0.28 6.92 9.33
CA PRO A 45 0.87 6.25 8.70
C PRO A 45 0.45 5.44 7.46
N LEU A 46 1.34 5.32 6.48
CA LEU A 46 1.10 4.43 5.34
C LEU A 46 0.96 2.98 5.81
N ALA A 47 0.08 2.24 5.16
CA ALA A 47 -0.21 0.83 5.46
C ALA A 47 -0.56 0.57 6.94
N SER A 48 -1.16 1.54 7.62
CA SER A 48 -1.55 1.41 9.02
C SER A 48 -2.42 0.18 9.28
N THR A 49 -2.11 -0.53 10.37
CA THR A 49 -2.85 -1.71 10.86
C THR A 49 -3.52 -1.42 12.21
N PRO A 50 -4.59 -0.59 12.26
CA PRO A 50 -5.08 0.00 13.51
C PRO A 50 -5.70 -1.01 14.48
N CYS A 51 -6.33 -2.07 13.99
CA CYS A 51 -7.09 -2.99 14.84
C CYS A 51 -6.30 -4.25 15.21
N ASN A 52 -5.97 -5.06 14.22
CA ASN A 52 -5.29 -6.34 14.44
C ASN A 52 -4.08 -6.41 13.50
N PRO A 53 -2.86 -6.23 14.02
CA PRO A 53 -1.65 -6.19 13.21
C PRO A 53 -1.26 -7.60 12.74
N ALA A 54 -2.08 -8.17 11.87
CA ALA A 54 -1.83 -9.48 11.29
C ALA A 54 -2.16 -9.52 9.80
N ILE A 55 -1.25 -10.06 9.03
CA ILE A 55 -1.35 -10.27 7.59
C ILE A 55 -1.66 -11.74 7.31
N GLY A 56 -2.55 -12.00 6.39
CA GLY A 56 -3.03 -13.34 6.09
C GLY A 56 -4.15 -13.82 7.00
N GLY A 57 -4.26 -15.15 7.15
CA GLY A 57 -5.36 -15.79 7.86
C GLY A 57 -6.32 -16.50 6.91
N GLY A 58 -7.42 -17.07 7.44
CA GLY A 58 -8.39 -17.83 6.64
C GLY A 58 -8.96 -17.00 5.48
N GLY A 59 -8.79 -17.45 4.26
CA GLY A 59 -9.13 -16.74 3.02
C GLY A 59 -8.17 -15.60 2.66
N LYS A 60 -7.72 -14.82 3.62
CA LYS A 60 -6.81 -13.68 3.39
C LYS A 60 -5.39 -14.12 3.01
N GLY A 61 -4.91 -15.24 3.53
CA GLY A 61 -3.57 -15.74 3.22
C GLY A 61 -3.41 -16.11 1.75
N GLN A 62 -4.45 -16.60 1.10
CA GLN A 62 -4.46 -16.89 -0.33
C GLN A 62 -4.33 -15.59 -1.14
N VAL A 63 -5.11 -14.56 -0.79
CA VAL A 63 -5.04 -13.25 -1.46
C VAL A 63 -3.65 -12.62 -1.30
N VAL A 64 -3.02 -12.70 -0.12
CA VAL A 64 -1.65 -12.20 0.08
C VAL A 64 -0.65 -12.91 -0.83
N ARG A 65 -0.78 -14.22 -0.99
CA ARG A 65 0.08 -15.00 -1.90
C ARG A 65 -0.12 -14.63 -3.37
N GLU A 66 -1.35 -14.33 -3.77
CA GLU A 66 -1.64 -13.85 -5.13
C GLU A 66 -1.04 -12.48 -5.37
N ILE A 67 -1.15 -11.56 -4.40
CA ILE A 67 -0.52 -10.23 -4.45
C ILE A 67 1.01 -10.37 -4.55
N ASP A 68 1.62 -11.24 -3.73
CA ASP A 68 3.05 -11.50 -3.74
C ASP A 68 3.52 -12.08 -5.08
N ALA A 69 2.77 -13.06 -5.63
CA ALA A 69 3.05 -13.65 -6.94
C ALA A 69 3.00 -12.62 -8.09
N LEU A 70 2.20 -11.57 -7.93
CA LEU A 70 2.13 -10.43 -8.87
C LEU A 70 3.20 -9.35 -8.59
N GLY A 71 4.10 -9.59 -7.63
CA GLY A 71 5.18 -8.68 -7.29
C GLY A 71 4.84 -7.62 -6.25
N GLY A 72 3.70 -7.74 -5.56
CA GLY A 72 3.24 -6.80 -4.53
C GLY A 72 4.14 -6.68 -3.31
N LEU A 73 3.79 -5.76 -2.44
CA LEU A 73 4.59 -5.37 -1.28
C LEU A 73 4.16 -6.04 0.02
N MET A 74 2.88 -6.40 0.16
CA MET A 74 2.30 -6.82 1.43
C MET A 74 3.01 -8.02 2.05
N GLY A 75 3.33 -9.04 1.27
CA GLY A 75 4.08 -10.20 1.73
C GLY A 75 5.49 -9.82 2.21
N LYS A 76 6.21 -9.04 1.43
CA LYS A 76 7.57 -8.56 1.74
C LYS A 76 7.62 -7.73 3.03
N ILE A 77 6.64 -6.83 3.20
CA ILE A 77 6.53 -6.00 4.40
C ILE A 77 6.19 -6.88 5.62
N ALA A 78 5.29 -7.86 5.43
CA ALA A 78 4.91 -8.78 6.50
C ALA A 78 6.10 -9.65 6.96
N ASP A 79 6.93 -10.11 6.04
CA ASP A 79 8.16 -10.87 6.39
C ASP A 79 9.17 -10.01 7.13
N ALA A 80 9.34 -8.75 6.73
CA ALA A 80 10.27 -7.82 7.36
C ALA A 80 9.84 -7.36 8.76
N SER A 81 8.53 -7.35 9.06
CA SER A 81 7.96 -6.86 10.32
C SER A 81 7.30 -7.94 11.17
N GLY A 82 7.41 -9.21 10.75
CA GLY A 82 6.74 -10.34 11.38
C GLY A 82 7.32 -10.69 12.75
N ILE A 83 6.44 -10.78 13.75
CA ILE A 83 6.79 -11.20 15.13
C ILE A 83 6.43 -12.66 15.35
N GLN A 84 5.38 -13.16 14.71
CA GLN A 84 4.93 -14.54 14.83
C GLN A 84 4.32 -15.04 13.51
N PHE A 85 4.76 -16.22 13.10
CA PHE A 85 4.27 -16.91 11.91
C PHE A 85 3.50 -18.16 12.33
N ARG A 86 2.30 -18.33 11.78
CA ARG A 86 1.45 -19.50 12.04
C ARG A 86 0.80 -20.00 10.77
N ILE A 87 0.69 -21.33 10.66
CA ILE A 87 -0.20 -21.97 9.68
C ILE A 87 -1.52 -22.25 10.39
N LEU A 88 -2.61 -21.71 9.85
CA LEU A 88 -3.96 -21.98 10.33
C LEU A 88 -4.49 -23.24 9.66
N ASN A 89 -5.34 -23.97 10.38
CA ASN A 89 -5.99 -25.20 9.89
C ASN A 89 -5.01 -26.32 9.49
N GLU A 90 -3.88 -26.45 10.18
CA GLU A 90 -2.89 -27.50 9.91
C GLU A 90 -3.48 -28.91 9.90
N SER A 91 -4.44 -29.19 10.80
CA SER A 91 -5.13 -30.49 10.91
C SER A 91 -6.18 -30.70 9.80
N LYS A 92 -6.39 -29.75 8.92
CA LYS A 92 -7.36 -29.81 7.82
C LYS A 92 -6.64 -29.91 6.48
N GLY A 93 -7.33 -30.30 5.42
CA GLY A 93 -6.69 -30.46 4.11
C GLY A 93 -6.00 -29.20 3.60
N PHE A 94 -5.00 -29.35 2.74
CA PHE A 94 -4.15 -28.27 2.21
C PHE A 94 -4.93 -27.09 1.63
N ALA A 95 -6.12 -27.32 1.06
CA ALA A 95 -6.95 -26.28 0.46
C ALA A 95 -7.40 -25.21 1.46
N VAL A 96 -7.45 -25.50 2.77
CA VAL A 96 -7.88 -24.57 3.82
C VAL A 96 -6.74 -24.11 4.72
N GLN A 97 -5.54 -24.63 4.51
CA GLN A 97 -4.36 -24.16 5.23
C GLN A 97 -3.99 -22.76 4.75
N SER A 98 -3.71 -21.87 5.70
CA SER A 98 -3.40 -20.49 5.39
C SER A 98 -2.37 -19.93 6.37
N THR A 99 -1.40 -19.21 5.86
CA THR A 99 -0.41 -18.51 6.67
C THR A 99 -1.03 -17.27 7.29
N ARG A 100 -0.73 -17.04 8.55
CA ARG A 100 -1.00 -15.80 9.27
C ARG A 100 0.26 -15.31 9.93
N VAL A 101 0.62 -14.06 9.66
CA VAL A 101 1.77 -13.39 10.24
C VAL A 101 1.27 -12.29 11.17
N GLN A 102 1.60 -12.39 12.45
CA GLN A 102 1.46 -11.29 13.39
C GLN A 102 2.63 -10.34 13.16
N VAL A 103 2.35 -9.07 12.93
CA VAL A 103 3.39 -8.07 12.62
C VAL A 103 3.50 -7.03 13.74
N ASP A 104 4.69 -6.44 13.89
CA ASP A 104 4.84 -5.19 14.61
C ASP A 104 4.22 -4.08 13.75
N LYS A 105 3.20 -3.39 14.28
CA LYS A 105 2.41 -2.42 13.50
C LYS A 105 3.21 -1.18 13.10
N ASP A 106 4.14 -0.75 13.96
CA ASP A 106 4.92 0.46 13.73
C ASP A 106 6.04 0.14 12.72
N LEU A 107 6.71 -0.99 12.89
CA LEU A 107 7.70 -1.49 11.94
C LEU A 107 7.08 -1.79 10.58
N TYR A 108 5.87 -2.34 10.52
CA TYR A 108 5.14 -2.59 9.28
C TYR A 108 4.90 -1.29 8.49
N SER A 109 4.39 -0.25 9.15
CA SER A 109 4.18 1.06 8.54
C SER A 109 5.50 1.73 8.13
N GLN A 110 6.54 1.58 8.93
CA GLN A 110 7.87 2.09 8.61
C GLN A 110 8.42 1.42 7.34
N CYS A 111 8.43 0.08 7.28
CA CYS A 111 8.87 -0.68 6.10
C CYS A 111 8.08 -0.28 4.84
N ALA A 112 6.74 -0.14 4.96
CA ALA A 112 5.91 0.31 3.86
C ALA A 112 6.32 1.71 3.38
N THR A 113 6.53 2.64 4.32
CA THR A 113 6.92 4.02 4.01
C THR A 113 8.29 4.07 3.31
N GLU A 114 9.25 3.30 3.79
CA GLU A 114 10.58 3.22 3.17
C GLU A 114 10.54 2.65 1.75
N LEU A 115 9.76 1.59 1.52
CA LEU A 115 9.62 0.99 0.19
C LEU A 115 8.97 1.96 -0.80
N ILE A 116 7.93 2.67 -0.38
CA ILE A 116 7.28 3.68 -1.21
C ILE A 116 8.23 4.85 -1.47
N ALA A 117 8.96 5.34 -0.47
CA ALA A 117 9.87 6.48 -0.61
C ALA A 117 11.08 6.20 -1.52
N ARG A 118 11.50 4.94 -1.67
CA ARG A 118 12.57 4.54 -2.59
C ARG A 118 12.16 4.60 -4.06
N ASN A 119 10.87 4.65 -4.35
CA ASN A 119 10.37 4.67 -5.73
C ASN A 119 10.19 6.11 -6.21
N LEU A 120 11.05 6.55 -7.11
CA LEU A 120 11.07 7.92 -7.63
C LEU A 120 9.82 8.30 -8.46
N LEU A 121 9.02 7.33 -8.89
CA LEU A 121 7.78 7.57 -9.61
C LEU A 121 6.59 7.79 -8.67
N ILE A 122 6.75 7.60 -7.35
CA ILE A 122 5.68 7.82 -6.37
C ILE A 122 5.95 9.09 -5.57
N SER A 123 5.03 10.03 -5.66
CA SER A 123 5.00 11.22 -4.81
C SER A 123 3.91 11.07 -3.74
N VAL A 124 4.32 10.99 -2.48
CA VAL A 124 3.37 10.93 -1.36
C VAL A 124 2.98 12.35 -0.96
N VAL A 125 1.69 12.66 -1.11
CA VAL A 125 1.13 13.96 -0.73
C VAL A 125 0.30 13.78 0.54
N ARG A 126 0.70 14.44 1.63
CA ARG A 126 0.01 14.38 2.92
C ARG A 126 -1.10 15.42 2.97
N ILE A 127 -2.31 15.00 2.56
CA ILE A 127 -3.49 15.87 2.46
C ILE A 127 -4.77 15.07 2.71
N LYS A 128 -5.76 15.74 3.27
CA LYS A 128 -7.14 15.25 3.32
C LYS A 128 -7.84 15.65 2.02
N VAL A 129 -8.36 14.69 1.29
CA VAL A 129 -9.15 14.92 0.09
C VAL A 129 -10.62 15.07 0.48
N ASP A 130 -11.19 16.23 0.18
CA ASP A 130 -12.61 16.52 0.47
C ASP A 130 -13.48 16.35 -0.78
N LYS A 131 -12.92 16.53 -1.98
CA LYS A 131 -13.67 16.48 -3.22
C LYS A 131 -12.81 16.08 -4.40
N ILE A 132 -13.41 15.35 -5.34
CA ILE A 132 -12.81 15.05 -6.64
C ILE A 132 -13.63 15.76 -7.71
N GLN A 133 -12.97 16.44 -8.63
CA GLN A 133 -13.60 17.12 -9.75
C GLN A 133 -12.97 16.65 -11.05
N LYS A 134 -13.83 16.46 -12.07
CA LYS A 134 -13.39 16.25 -13.44
C LYS A 134 -13.39 17.58 -14.17
N ILE A 135 -12.24 17.96 -14.76
CA ILE A 135 -12.10 19.18 -15.58
C ILE A 135 -11.51 18.77 -16.92
N GLY A 136 -12.34 18.76 -17.96
CA GLY A 136 -11.97 18.18 -19.24
C GLY A 136 -11.68 16.69 -19.13
N ASP A 137 -10.49 16.27 -19.54
CA ASP A 137 -10.02 14.87 -19.43
C ASP A 137 -9.23 14.58 -18.15
N ASN A 138 -9.04 15.56 -17.28
CA ASN A 138 -8.26 15.45 -16.05
C ASN A 138 -9.15 15.36 -14.81
N PHE A 139 -8.58 14.84 -13.72
CA PHE A 139 -9.18 14.84 -12.38
C PHE A 139 -8.32 15.68 -11.44
N ILE A 140 -8.99 16.42 -10.56
CA ILE A 140 -8.37 17.20 -9.47
C ILE A 140 -8.95 16.69 -8.15
N ALA A 141 -8.09 16.49 -7.16
CA ALA A 141 -8.45 16.08 -5.80
C ALA A 141 -8.00 17.13 -4.79
#